data_adbd3bb42ca6d9b68b338eb4b080538d
#
_entry.id   adbd3bb42ca6d9b68b338eb4b080538d
#
_cell.length_a   1.000
_cell.length_b   1.000
_cell.length_c   1.000
_cell.angle_alpha   90.00
_cell.angle_beta   90.00
_cell.angle_gamma   90.00
#
_symmetry.space_group_name_H-M   'P 1'
#
loop_
_entity.id
_entity.type
_entity.pdbx_description
1 polymer ?
#
loop_
_entity_poly.entity_id
_entity_poly.type
_entity_poly.pdbx_seq_one_letter_code
_entity_poly.pdbx_strand_id
1 'polypeptide(L)'
;MKSKSLQKNIAEIKGVGPKVKEELNKIGINYVQDALFLLPKKYENRTKLTPIKDLIPGEAFQFEGEILESKTIFPGRRSFMARISDGTGFLQIRLFYFSYAQAKAFKVGLHIRGYGVVRTNGSLLQVFHPSYKIFASSKRPSLDNTLTPIYSLGSSKLTQFRTRNIIKECLKEIDELNLNEKEIDSIFIQKKISSLSVKD
;
A
#
# COMPACT_ATOMS: atom_id res chain seq x y z
N MET A 1 25.59 -18.64 -15.81
CA MET A 1 25.44 -17.17 -15.67
C MET A 1 24.10 -16.77 -15.02
N LYS A 2 22.97 -17.43 -15.32
CA LYS A 2 21.62 -17.11 -14.76
C LYS A 2 21.55 -17.21 -13.22
N SER A 3 22.21 -18.20 -12.60
CA SER A 3 22.22 -18.38 -11.13
C SER A 3 22.87 -17.20 -10.37
N LYS A 4 23.89 -16.55 -10.93
CA LYS A 4 24.52 -15.37 -10.30
C LYS A 4 23.63 -14.14 -10.26
N SER A 5 22.70 -14.00 -11.21
CA SER A 5 21.79 -12.86 -11.28
C SER A 5 20.66 -12.94 -10.25
N LEU A 6 20.21 -14.15 -9.90
CA LEU A 6 19.19 -14.37 -8.87
C LEU A 6 19.73 -14.14 -7.45
N GLN A 7 21.01 -14.45 -7.22
CA GLN A 7 21.72 -14.17 -5.97
C GLN A 7 22.24 -12.73 -5.89
N LYS A 8 21.79 -11.85 -6.80
CA LYS A 8 22.09 -10.43 -6.76
C LYS A 8 21.61 -9.84 -5.43
N ASN A 9 22.48 -9.08 -4.77
CA ASN A 9 22.14 -8.48 -3.47
C ASN A 9 21.03 -7.47 -3.66
N ILE A 10 20.09 -7.43 -2.73
CA ILE A 10 18.94 -6.50 -2.78
C ILE A 10 19.38 -5.02 -2.79
N ALA A 11 20.57 -4.70 -2.27
CA ALA A 11 21.13 -3.35 -2.30
C ALA A 11 21.44 -2.83 -3.70
N GLU A 12 21.53 -3.71 -4.69
CA GLU A 12 21.79 -3.36 -6.09
C GLU A 12 20.53 -2.92 -6.85
N ILE A 13 19.37 -3.13 -6.25
CA ILE A 13 18.09 -2.72 -6.83
C ILE A 13 17.88 -1.21 -6.67
N LYS A 14 17.41 -0.58 -7.72
CA LYS A 14 17.11 0.85 -7.75
C LYS A 14 16.17 1.25 -6.60
N GLY A 15 16.58 2.23 -5.80
CA GLY A 15 15.80 2.74 -4.66
C GLY A 15 16.09 2.02 -3.34
N VAL A 16 17.01 1.05 -3.31
CA VAL A 16 17.43 0.34 -2.10
C VAL A 16 18.77 0.90 -1.62
N GLY A 17 18.71 1.91 -0.76
CA GLY A 17 19.89 2.39 0.00
C GLY A 17 20.08 1.61 1.31
N PRO A 18 21.17 1.89 2.07
CA PRO A 18 21.53 1.13 3.28
C PRO A 18 20.38 0.95 4.28
N LYS A 19 19.68 2.02 4.63
CA LYS A 19 18.55 1.98 5.57
C LYS A 19 17.38 1.12 5.06
N VAL A 20 17.14 1.13 3.75
CA VAL A 20 16.07 0.33 3.14
C VAL A 20 16.45 -1.13 3.10
N LYS A 21 17.72 -1.44 2.81
CA LYS A 21 18.26 -2.80 2.89
C LYS A 21 18.04 -3.40 4.28
N GLU A 22 18.40 -2.67 5.34
CA GLU A 22 18.17 -3.12 6.72
C GLU A 22 16.70 -3.43 6.99
N GLU A 23 15.79 -2.60 6.51
CA GLU A 23 14.35 -2.81 6.67
C GLU A 23 13.82 -4.00 5.84
N LEU A 24 14.38 -4.24 4.65
CA LEU A 24 14.07 -5.41 3.81
C LEU A 24 14.58 -6.70 4.46
N ASN A 25 15.77 -6.68 5.04
CA ASN A 25 16.35 -7.83 5.75
C ASN A 25 15.45 -8.28 6.91
N LYS A 26 14.79 -7.34 7.63
CA LYS A 26 13.85 -7.67 8.72
C LYS A 26 12.63 -8.48 8.27
N ILE A 27 12.28 -8.42 6.99
CA ILE A 27 11.18 -9.18 6.38
C ILE A 27 11.68 -10.32 5.48
N GLY A 28 12.96 -10.70 5.63
CA GLY A 28 13.56 -11.85 4.96
C GLY A 28 13.99 -11.63 3.51
N ILE A 29 14.07 -10.37 3.05
CA ILE A 29 14.54 -10.03 1.71
C ILE A 29 16.01 -9.58 1.77
N ASN A 30 16.93 -10.46 1.38
CA ASN A 30 18.37 -10.21 1.29
C ASN A 30 18.87 -10.16 -0.14
N TYR A 31 18.23 -10.94 -1.02
CA TYR A 31 18.57 -11.09 -2.43
C TYR A 31 17.35 -10.85 -3.30
N VAL A 32 17.58 -10.58 -4.59
CA VAL A 32 16.50 -10.33 -5.56
C VAL A 32 15.52 -11.50 -5.64
N GLN A 33 16.03 -12.74 -5.63
CA GLN A 33 15.18 -13.94 -5.61
C GLN A 33 14.22 -14.03 -4.40
N ASP A 34 14.54 -13.39 -3.28
CA ASP A 34 13.68 -13.44 -2.09
C ASP A 34 12.34 -12.75 -2.31
N ALA A 35 12.27 -11.82 -3.28
CA ALA A 35 11.03 -11.16 -3.65
C ALA A 35 9.98 -12.12 -4.20
N LEU A 36 10.39 -13.26 -4.81
CA LEU A 36 9.48 -14.31 -5.30
C LEU A 36 8.71 -14.98 -4.14
N PHE A 37 9.30 -15.01 -2.95
CA PHE A 37 8.75 -15.72 -1.79
C PHE A 37 8.03 -14.81 -0.81
N LEU A 38 8.10 -13.50 -1.01
CA LEU A 38 7.30 -12.57 -0.23
C LEU A 38 5.88 -12.49 -0.81
N LEU A 39 5.03 -13.43 -0.41
CA LEU A 39 3.65 -13.47 -0.84
C LEU A 39 2.82 -12.36 -0.16
N PRO A 40 1.90 -11.71 -0.88
CA PRO A 40 0.97 -10.78 -0.28
C PRO A 40 0.07 -11.47 0.76
N LYS A 41 -0.13 -10.83 1.91
CA LYS A 41 -1.09 -11.28 2.93
C LYS A 41 -2.54 -11.20 2.44
N LYS A 42 -2.84 -10.19 1.61
CA LYS A 42 -4.15 -9.98 0.97
C LYS A 42 -4.00 -9.07 -0.23
N TYR A 43 -5.05 -9.00 -1.03
CA TYR A 43 -5.18 -8.05 -2.12
C TYR A 43 -6.31 -7.06 -1.83
N GLU A 44 -6.10 -5.81 -2.19
CA GLU A 44 -7.11 -4.75 -2.16
C GLU A 44 -7.57 -4.44 -3.58
N ASN A 45 -8.90 -4.42 -3.77
CA ASN A 45 -9.46 -4.05 -5.07
C ASN A 45 -9.52 -2.52 -5.19
N ARG A 46 -8.55 -1.96 -5.88
CA ARG A 46 -8.45 -0.53 -6.19
C ARG A 46 -8.66 -0.23 -7.68
N THR A 47 -9.25 -1.19 -8.42
CA THR A 47 -9.49 -1.07 -9.86
C THR A 47 -10.78 -0.34 -10.19
N LYS A 48 -11.67 -0.17 -9.20
CA LYS A 48 -12.96 0.52 -9.39
C LYS A 48 -13.22 1.49 -8.26
N LEU A 49 -13.94 2.56 -8.56
CA LEU A 49 -14.51 3.49 -7.58
C LEU A 49 -15.91 3.03 -7.21
N THR A 50 -16.23 3.10 -5.93
CA THR A 50 -17.59 2.83 -5.44
C THR A 50 -18.23 4.17 -5.07
N PRO A 51 -19.43 4.51 -5.61
CA PRO A 51 -20.16 5.70 -5.21
C PRO A 51 -20.43 5.71 -3.71
N ILE A 52 -20.41 6.90 -3.10
CA ILE A 52 -20.55 7.02 -1.63
C ILE A 52 -21.89 6.46 -1.16
N LYS A 53 -22.95 6.60 -1.95
CA LYS A 53 -24.27 6.02 -1.64
C LYS A 53 -24.29 4.49 -1.54
N ASP A 54 -23.35 3.82 -2.22
CA ASP A 54 -23.27 2.36 -2.33
C ASP A 54 -22.23 1.77 -1.35
N LEU A 55 -21.64 2.59 -0.47
CA LEU A 55 -20.68 2.14 0.52
C LEU A 55 -21.36 1.37 1.65
N ILE A 56 -20.89 0.17 1.93
CA ILE A 56 -21.42 -0.73 2.96
C ILE A 56 -20.51 -0.69 4.20
N PRO A 57 -21.05 -0.39 5.40
CA PRO A 57 -20.28 -0.46 6.62
C PRO A 57 -19.70 -1.84 6.89
N GLY A 58 -18.47 -1.89 7.39
CA GLY A 58 -17.71 -3.12 7.64
C GLY A 58 -16.82 -3.55 6.48
N GLU A 59 -17.07 -3.09 5.27
CA GLU A 59 -16.30 -3.42 4.08
C GLU A 59 -15.31 -2.33 3.67
N ALA A 60 -14.31 -2.71 2.89
CA ALA A 60 -13.29 -1.79 2.39
C ALA A 60 -13.55 -1.43 0.93
N PHE A 61 -13.57 -0.13 0.64
CA PHE A 61 -13.83 0.38 -0.71
C PHE A 61 -12.80 1.42 -1.13
N GLN A 62 -12.62 1.55 -2.45
CA GLN A 62 -12.03 2.73 -3.04
C GLN A 62 -13.14 3.74 -3.36
N PHE A 63 -13.00 4.91 -2.77
CA PHE A 63 -13.92 6.04 -2.93
C PHE A 63 -13.17 7.26 -3.46
N GLU A 64 -13.92 8.19 -4.03
CA GLU A 64 -13.40 9.48 -4.46
C GLU A 64 -14.47 10.55 -4.19
N GLY A 65 -14.04 11.77 -3.86
CA GLY A 65 -14.96 12.88 -3.68
C GLY A 65 -14.23 14.21 -3.54
N GLU A 66 -14.97 15.30 -3.69
CA GLU A 66 -14.50 16.65 -3.43
C GLU A 66 -14.50 16.91 -1.93
N ILE A 67 -13.47 17.59 -1.42
CA ILE A 67 -13.36 18.00 -0.03
C ILE A 67 -14.24 19.25 0.16
N LEU A 68 -15.32 19.08 0.92
CA LEU A 68 -16.27 20.16 1.21
C LEU A 68 -15.94 20.88 2.51
N GLU A 69 -15.34 20.16 3.47
CA GLU A 69 -14.99 20.70 4.77
C GLU A 69 -13.77 19.96 5.32
N SER A 70 -12.90 20.71 5.99
CA SER A 70 -11.79 20.10 6.74
C SER A 70 -11.50 20.90 7.99
N LYS A 71 -11.36 20.24 9.15
CA LYS A 71 -11.06 20.87 10.42
C LYS A 71 -10.37 19.95 11.40
N THR A 72 -9.63 20.56 12.32
CA THR A 72 -9.13 19.87 13.52
C THR A 72 -10.19 19.97 14.60
N ILE A 73 -10.52 18.86 15.22
CA ILE A 73 -11.54 18.76 16.27
C ILE A 73 -10.86 18.71 17.63
N PHE A 74 -11.33 19.55 18.54
CA PHE A 74 -11.10 19.60 19.98
C PHE A 74 -12.50 19.77 20.65
N PRO A 75 -12.82 19.32 21.85
CA PRO A 75 -11.99 18.80 22.93
C PRO A 75 -11.92 17.27 22.94
N GLY A 76 -11.09 16.74 23.82
CA GLY A 76 -10.77 15.33 23.93
C GLY A 76 -9.54 14.97 23.14
N ARG A 77 -9.47 13.75 22.57
CA ARG A 77 -8.35 13.36 21.73
C ARG A 77 -8.36 14.17 20.44
N ARG A 78 -7.33 14.99 20.24
CA ARG A 78 -7.12 15.74 19.01
C ARG A 78 -7.30 14.84 17.79
N SER A 79 -8.20 15.20 16.88
CA SER A 79 -8.45 14.48 15.63
C SER A 79 -8.64 15.47 14.48
N PHE A 80 -8.35 15.03 13.30
CA PHE A 80 -8.64 15.76 12.07
C PHE A 80 -9.81 15.11 11.37
N MET A 81 -10.70 15.93 10.82
CA MET A 81 -11.88 15.51 10.08
C MET A 81 -11.93 16.23 8.74
N ALA A 82 -12.23 15.48 7.68
CA ALA A 82 -12.64 16.04 6.41
C ALA A 82 -13.95 15.40 5.96
N ARG A 83 -14.87 16.19 5.44
CA ARG A 83 -16.12 15.73 4.80
C ARG A 83 -15.96 15.87 3.29
N ILE A 84 -16.26 14.78 2.60
CA ILE A 84 -16.18 14.70 1.15
C ILE A 84 -17.53 14.30 0.55
N SER A 85 -17.74 14.64 -0.73
CA SER A 85 -18.89 14.20 -1.51
C SER A 85 -18.48 13.91 -2.95
N ASP A 86 -19.13 12.92 -3.54
CA ASP A 86 -19.07 12.59 -4.97
C ASP A 86 -20.36 12.99 -5.71
N GLY A 87 -21.25 13.72 -5.05
CA GLY A 87 -22.58 14.07 -5.52
C GLY A 87 -23.67 13.02 -5.20
N THR A 88 -23.30 11.79 -4.82
CA THR A 88 -24.24 10.72 -4.46
C THR A 88 -24.48 10.61 -2.97
N GLY A 89 -23.54 11.10 -2.15
CA GLY A 89 -23.60 11.05 -0.69
C GLY A 89 -22.45 11.80 -0.05
N PHE A 90 -22.34 11.64 1.28
CA PHE A 90 -21.28 12.23 2.09
C PHE A 90 -20.49 11.16 2.84
N LEU A 91 -19.17 11.30 2.85
CA LEU A 91 -18.27 10.44 3.60
C LEU A 91 -17.36 11.29 4.49
N GLN A 92 -17.19 10.90 5.74
CA GLN A 92 -16.30 11.56 6.67
C GLN A 92 -14.98 10.80 6.81
N ILE A 93 -13.86 11.46 6.57
CA ILE A 93 -12.52 10.94 6.81
C ILE A 93 -12.07 11.43 8.18
N ARG A 94 -11.57 10.52 9.05
CA ARG A 94 -11.02 10.89 10.36
C ARG A 94 -9.59 10.38 10.53
N LEU A 95 -8.72 11.29 10.99
CA LEU A 95 -7.33 10.99 11.32
C LEU A 95 -7.11 11.34 12.79
N PHE A 96 -6.74 10.34 13.60
CA PHE A 96 -6.41 10.53 15.02
C PHE A 96 -4.92 10.83 15.21
N TYR A 97 -4.11 10.45 14.22
CA TYR A 97 -2.69 10.75 14.13
C TYR A 97 -2.44 11.43 12.78
N PHE A 98 -2.00 12.67 12.83
CA PHE A 98 -1.74 13.45 11.62
C PHE A 98 -0.71 14.55 11.90
N SER A 99 0.06 14.90 10.88
CA SER A 99 0.96 16.04 10.91
C SER A 99 0.23 17.31 10.48
N TYR A 100 0.80 18.47 10.83
CA TYR A 100 0.31 19.76 10.34
C TYR A 100 0.28 19.81 8.81
N ALA A 101 1.31 19.30 8.15
CA ALA A 101 1.38 19.24 6.68
C ALA A 101 0.24 18.42 6.09
N GLN A 102 -0.10 17.28 6.71
CA GLN A 102 -1.26 16.50 6.28
C GLN A 102 -2.56 17.28 6.40
N ALA A 103 -2.83 17.92 7.54
CA ALA A 103 -4.03 18.73 7.72
C ALA A 103 -4.13 19.85 6.70
N LYS A 104 -3.00 20.55 6.44
CA LYS A 104 -2.93 21.65 5.47
C LYS A 104 -3.16 21.20 4.02
N ALA A 105 -2.90 19.92 3.71
CA ALA A 105 -3.13 19.39 2.37
C ALA A 105 -4.62 19.18 2.04
N PHE A 106 -5.49 19.02 3.04
CA PHE A 106 -6.93 18.85 2.84
C PHE A 106 -7.63 20.21 2.61
N LYS A 107 -7.40 20.80 1.45
CA LYS A 107 -8.04 22.06 1.08
C LYS A 107 -9.41 21.81 0.45
N VAL A 108 -10.39 22.61 0.84
CA VAL A 108 -11.75 22.62 0.23
C VAL A 108 -11.62 22.87 -1.29
N GLY A 109 -12.41 22.17 -2.07
CA GLY A 109 -12.39 22.21 -3.53
C GLY A 109 -11.38 21.27 -4.19
N LEU A 110 -10.44 20.66 -3.42
CA LEU A 110 -9.62 19.59 -3.94
C LEU A 110 -10.37 18.25 -3.87
N HIS A 111 -9.97 17.33 -4.73
CA HIS A 111 -10.48 15.96 -4.71
C HIS A 111 -9.55 15.04 -3.92
N ILE A 112 -10.15 14.05 -3.30
CA ILE A 112 -9.44 12.99 -2.60
C ILE A 112 -9.93 11.64 -3.10
N ARG A 113 -9.01 10.76 -3.46
CA ARG A 113 -9.26 9.34 -3.66
C ARG A 113 -8.67 8.60 -2.49
N GLY A 114 -9.49 7.77 -1.85
CA GLY A 114 -9.09 7.00 -0.69
C GLY A 114 -9.49 5.54 -0.77
N TYR A 115 -8.83 4.71 0.03
CA TYR A 115 -9.18 3.31 0.24
C TYR A 115 -9.17 2.99 1.72
N GLY A 116 -10.25 2.41 2.23
CA GLY A 116 -10.35 2.05 3.65
C GLY A 116 -11.65 1.37 4.00
N VAL A 117 -11.72 0.86 5.23
CA VAL A 117 -12.93 0.22 5.77
C VAL A 117 -13.93 1.30 6.17
N VAL A 118 -15.13 1.22 5.61
CA VAL A 118 -16.24 2.10 5.92
C VAL A 118 -16.83 1.70 7.27
N ARG A 119 -17.20 2.70 8.07
CA ARG A 119 -17.84 2.55 9.38
C ARG A 119 -19.03 3.50 9.46
N THR A 120 -19.89 3.29 10.43
CA THR A 120 -20.98 4.21 10.75
C THR A 120 -20.75 4.89 12.11
N ASN A 121 -21.25 6.11 12.22
CA ASN A 121 -21.45 6.81 13.47
C ASN A 121 -22.83 7.49 13.40
N GLY A 122 -23.84 6.82 13.95
CA GLY A 122 -25.23 7.16 13.66
C GLY A 122 -25.53 6.95 12.17
N SER A 123 -26.06 7.97 11.52
CA SER A 123 -26.35 7.96 10.07
C SER A 123 -25.16 8.34 9.18
N LEU A 124 -24.01 8.71 9.77
CA LEU A 124 -22.85 9.18 9.01
C LEU A 124 -21.91 8.04 8.65
N LEU A 125 -21.55 7.93 7.37
CA LEU A 125 -20.47 7.06 6.92
C LEU A 125 -19.11 7.70 7.25
N GLN A 126 -18.21 6.90 7.78
CA GLN A 126 -16.86 7.32 8.17
C GLN A 126 -15.80 6.33 7.71
N VAL A 127 -14.59 6.83 7.43
CA VAL A 127 -13.41 6.02 7.22
C VAL A 127 -12.28 6.57 8.09
N PHE A 128 -11.63 5.68 8.87
CA PHE A 128 -10.52 6.04 9.74
C PHE A 128 -9.20 5.72 9.07
N HIS A 129 -8.29 6.70 9.03
CA HIS A 129 -6.94 6.54 8.49
C HIS A 129 -6.91 5.82 7.11
N PRO A 130 -7.73 6.23 6.11
CA PRO A 130 -7.64 5.63 4.79
C PRO A 130 -6.24 5.84 4.20
N SER A 131 -5.82 4.96 3.30
CA SER A 131 -4.76 5.34 2.36
C SER A 131 -5.38 6.30 1.35
N TYR A 132 -4.73 7.43 1.06
CA TYR A 132 -5.33 8.44 0.19
C TYR A 132 -4.32 9.20 -0.66
N LYS A 133 -4.84 9.83 -1.71
CA LYS A 133 -4.15 10.81 -2.55
C LYS A 133 -5.09 12.00 -2.78
N ILE A 134 -4.56 13.22 -2.55
CA ILE A 134 -5.28 14.47 -2.81
C ILE A 134 -4.78 15.03 -4.14
N PHE A 135 -5.68 15.58 -4.96
CA PHE A 135 -5.37 16.12 -6.27
C PHE A 135 -6.37 17.19 -6.69
N ALA A 136 -5.97 18.05 -7.63
CA ALA A 136 -6.89 18.97 -8.29
C ALA A 136 -7.71 18.21 -9.34
N SER A 137 -8.94 18.62 -9.61
CA SER A 137 -9.84 17.95 -10.58
C SER A 137 -9.18 17.72 -11.93
N SER A 138 -8.39 18.68 -12.40
CA SER A 138 -7.64 18.59 -13.68
C SER A 138 -6.49 17.58 -13.67
N LYS A 139 -6.09 17.05 -12.49
CA LYS A 139 -4.98 16.09 -12.31
C LYS A 139 -5.47 14.77 -11.72
N ARG A 140 -6.66 14.33 -12.11
CA ARG A 140 -7.25 13.07 -11.63
C ARG A 140 -6.33 11.89 -11.98
N PRO A 141 -5.87 11.11 -10.99
CA PRO A 141 -5.04 9.94 -11.26
C PRO A 141 -5.84 8.84 -11.95
N SER A 142 -5.18 8.01 -12.79
CA SER A 142 -5.77 6.77 -13.30
C SER A 142 -6.12 5.81 -12.16
N LEU A 143 -7.03 4.88 -12.43
CA LEU A 143 -7.27 3.74 -11.56
C LEU A 143 -6.16 2.70 -11.73
N ASP A 144 -5.97 1.86 -10.72
CA ASP A 144 -5.11 0.70 -10.84
C ASP A 144 -5.74 -0.32 -11.81
N ASN A 145 -4.92 -0.96 -12.63
CA ASN A 145 -5.39 -1.97 -13.59
C ASN A 145 -5.48 -3.36 -12.95
N THR A 146 -4.82 -3.56 -11.81
CA THR A 146 -4.69 -4.84 -11.13
C THR A 146 -4.97 -4.67 -9.64
N LEU A 147 -5.24 -5.78 -8.98
CA LEU A 147 -5.38 -5.81 -7.53
C LEU A 147 -4.09 -5.34 -6.85
N THR A 148 -4.23 -4.56 -5.79
CA THR A 148 -3.10 -4.00 -5.05
C THR A 148 -2.66 -4.98 -3.96
N PRO A 149 -1.45 -5.57 -4.05
CA PRO A 149 -0.94 -6.48 -3.03
C PRO A 149 -0.58 -5.75 -1.74
N ILE A 150 -0.91 -6.36 -0.61
CA ILE A 150 -0.58 -5.90 0.74
C ILE A 150 0.31 -6.93 1.41
N TYR A 151 1.52 -6.53 1.74
CA TYR A 151 2.54 -7.39 2.33
C TYR A 151 2.55 -7.32 3.86
N SER A 152 2.93 -8.42 4.51
CA SER A 152 3.22 -8.41 5.94
C SER A 152 4.60 -7.82 6.17
N LEU A 153 4.68 -6.66 6.79
CA LEU A 153 5.94 -5.93 6.99
C LEU A 153 6.54 -6.15 8.38
N GLY A 154 5.88 -6.89 9.27
CA GLY A 154 6.37 -7.20 10.61
C GLY A 154 6.86 -5.95 11.35
N SER A 155 8.12 -5.98 11.81
CA SER A 155 8.79 -4.85 12.49
C SER A 155 9.46 -3.84 11.54
N SER A 156 9.38 -4.07 10.21
CA SER A 156 9.97 -3.16 9.22
C SER A 156 9.24 -1.82 9.19
N LYS A 157 9.99 -0.74 9.07
CA LYS A 157 9.49 0.63 8.92
C LYS A 157 9.18 1.01 7.47
N LEU A 158 9.24 0.06 6.53
CA LEU A 158 8.88 0.31 5.14
C LEU A 158 7.39 0.59 4.99
N THR A 159 7.05 1.45 4.04
CA THR A 159 5.66 1.64 3.64
C THR A 159 5.25 0.60 2.61
N GLN A 160 3.97 0.23 2.55
CA GLN A 160 3.41 -0.66 1.53
C GLN A 160 3.74 -0.20 0.10
N PHE A 161 3.68 1.11 -0.15
CA PHE A 161 4.02 1.69 -1.46
C PHE A 161 5.47 1.42 -1.83
N ARG A 162 6.41 1.66 -0.91
CA ARG A 162 7.84 1.44 -1.16
C ARG A 162 8.17 -0.03 -1.35
N THR A 163 7.59 -0.89 -0.53
CA THR A 163 7.75 -2.35 -0.64
C THR A 163 7.27 -2.85 -2.00
N ARG A 164 6.06 -2.46 -2.43
CA ARG A 164 5.54 -2.82 -3.76
C ARG A 164 6.45 -2.40 -4.90
N ASN A 165 6.98 -1.18 -4.83
CA ASN A 165 7.87 -0.69 -5.89
C ASN A 165 9.16 -1.49 -5.96
N ILE A 166 9.77 -1.81 -4.81
CA ILE A 166 11.00 -2.62 -4.77
C ILE A 166 10.73 -4.03 -5.29
N ILE A 167 9.65 -4.68 -4.84
CA ILE A 167 9.30 -6.03 -5.32
C ILE A 167 9.04 -6.01 -6.82
N LYS A 168 8.35 -4.98 -7.34
CA LYS A 168 8.13 -4.83 -8.78
C LYS A 168 9.44 -4.73 -9.56
N GLU A 169 10.43 -3.99 -9.06
CA GLU A 169 11.74 -3.93 -9.70
C GLU A 169 12.49 -5.29 -9.62
N CYS A 170 12.41 -5.99 -8.48
CA CYS A 170 12.96 -7.34 -8.36
C CYS A 170 12.32 -8.32 -9.37
N LEU A 171 10.99 -8.28 -9.50
CA LEU A 171 10.27 -9.16 -10.43
C LEU A 171 10.64 -8.88 -11.89
N LYS A 172 10.84 -7.62 -12.28
CA LYS A 172 11.33 -7.29 -13.63
C LYS A 172 12.71 -7.91 -13.91
N GLU A 173 13.64 -7.81 -12.96
CA GLU A 173 14.95 -8.42 -13.10
C GLU A 173 14.86 -9.95 -13.25
N ILE A 174 13.91 -10.58 -12.59
CA ILE A 174 13.65 -12.01 -12.68
C ILE A 174 13.02 -12.37 -14.03
N ASP A 175 12.05 -11.60 -14.51
CA ASP A 175 11.38 -11.80 -15.80
C ASP A 175 12.40 -11.70 -16.96
N GLU A 176 13.36 -10.78 -16.89
CA GLU A 176 14.42 -10.62 -17.89
C GLU A 176 15.35 -11.86 -18.00
N LEU A 177 15.38 -12.72 -16.96
CA LEU A 177 16.16 -13.95 -16.96
C LEU A 177 15.54 -15.08 -17.76
N ASN A 178 14.26 -14.97 -18.16
CA ASN A 178 13.50 -16.00 -18.86
C ASN A 178 13.69 -17.40 -18.22
N LEU A 179 13.42 -17.49 -16.91
CA LEU A 179 13.54 -18.73 -16.15
C LEU A 179 12.47 -19.72 -16.56
N ASN A 180 12.85 -20.99 -16.73
CA ASN A 180 11.89 -22.07 -16.91
C ASN A 180 11.38 -22.60 -15.56
N GLU A 181 10.29 -23.41 -15.57
CA GLU A 181 9.68 -23.97 -14.36
C GLU A 181 10.69 -24.74 -13.48
N LYS A 182 11.57 -25.53 -14.07
CA LYS A 182 12.58 -26.29 -13.34
C LYS A 182 13.59 -25.42 -12.60
N GLU A 183 13.97 -24.29 -13.20
CA GLU A 183 14.86 -23.32 -12.56
C GLU A 183 14.16 -22.64 -11.37
N ILE A 184 12.87 -22.32 -11.50
CA ILE A 184 12.05 -21.76 -10.42
C ILE A 184 11.89 -22.77 -9.27
N ASP A 185 11.60 -24.03 -9.59
CA ASP A 185 11.47 -25.12 -8.61
C ASP A 185 12.78 -25.33 -7.84
N SER A 186 13.92 -25.30 -8.55
CA SER A 186 15.24 -25.43 -7.92
C SER A 186 15.49 -24.32 -6.89
N ILE A 187 15.15 -23.07 -7.22
CA ILE A 187 15.26 -21.93 -6.31
C ILE A 187 14.37 -22.10 -5.08
N PHE A 188 13.14 -22.59 -5.31
CA PHE A 188 12.17 -22.84 -4.25
C PHE A 188 12.70 -23.91 -3.26
N ILE A 189 13.21 -25.01 -3.77
CA ILE A 189 13.77 -26.10 -2.98
C ILE A 189 15.00 -25.62 -2.17
N GLN A 190 15.94 -24.90 -2.80
CA GLN A 190 17.12 -24.35 -2.13
C GLN A 190 16.74 -23.43 -0.96
N LYS A 191 15.76 -22.55 -1.16
CA LYS A 191 15.30 -21.64 -0.10
C LYS A 191 14.61 -22.40 1.05
N LYS A 192 13.83 -23.42 0.74
CA LYS A 192 13.19 -24.26 1.76
C LYS A 192 14.22 -25.01 2.61
N ILE A 193 15.27 -25.55 1.98
CA ILE A 193 16.38 -26.21 2.68
C ILE A 193 17.13 -25.24 3.59
N SER A 194 17.49 -24.05 3.09
CA SER A 194 18.20 -23.05 3.90
C SER A 194 17.37 -22.50 5.05
N SER A 195 16.04 -22.48 4.94
CA SER A 195 15.14 -22.06 6.03
C SER A 195 14.99 -23.14 7.12
N LEU A 196 15.27 -24.41 6.81
CA LEU A 196 15.27 -25.52 7.77
C LEU A 196 16.60 -25.63 8.54
N SER A 197 17.72 -25.27 7.91
CA SER A 197 19.06 -25.30 8.53
C SER A 197 19.35 -24.15 9.51
N VAL A 198 18.48 -23.15 9.64
CA VAL A 198 18.63 -22.00 10.57
C VAL A 198 17.84 -22.20 11.87
N LYS A 199 17.28 -23.41 12.12
CA LYS A 199 16.49 -23.70 13.31
C LYS A 199 17.17 -24.61 14.33
N ASP A 200 18.49 -24.79 14.20
CA ASP A 200 19.33 -25.50 15.20
C ASP A 200 20.11 -24.52 16.05
#